data_f040d80b46ca9b2753eb9666130161cc
#
_entry.id   f040d80b46ca9b2753eb9666130161cc
#
_cell.length_a   1.000
_cell.length_b   1.000
_cell.length_c   1.000
_cell.angle_alpha   90.00
_cell.angle_beta   90.00
_cell.angle_gamma   90.00
#
_symmetry.space_group_name_H-M   'P 1'
#
loop_
_entity.id
_entity.type
_entity.pdbx_description
1 polymer ?
#
loop_
_entity_poly.entity_id
_entity_poly.type
_entity_poly.pdbx_seq_one_letter_code
_entity_poly.pdbx_strand_id
1 'polypeptide(L)'
;MIKCCLFLLLKGSERRLKDKTACLLVRVRGWHLDEKHILCDGEPMSGALVDFGLYFFHNVHVRLANGSAPYYYLPKMETHQETRLWNEVFKLAQDYMKVPQGMFLVDF
;
A
#
# COMPACT_ATOMS: atom_id res chain seq x y z
N MET A 1 17.67 4.23 11.71
CA MET A 1 16.32 3.80 12.08
C MET A 1 15.43 5.04 12.16
N ILE A 2 14.67 5.33 11.12
CA ILE A 2 13.76 6.47 11.11
C ILE A 2 12.51 6.03 11.89
N LYS A 3 12.44 6.36 13.17
CA LYS A 3 11.18 6.31 13.92
C LYS A 3 10.29 7.38 13.31
N CYS A 4 9.32 6.99 12.49
CA CYS A 4 8.27 7.88 12.07
C CYS A 4 7.42 8.21 13.31
N CYS A 5 7.77 9.27 14.00
CA CYS A 5 6.99 9.79 15.13
C CYS A 5 5.81 10.55 14.51
N LEU A 6 4.67 9.88 14.37
CA LEU A 6 3.43 10.57 14.06
C LEU A 6 2.98 11.29 15.33
N PHE A 7 3.19 12.59 15.38
CA PHE A 7 2.66 13.46 16.45
C PHE A 7 1.32 14.02 16.01
N LEU A 8 0.29 13.74 16.76
CA LEU A 8 -1.02 14.37 16.59
C LEU A 8 -1.27 15.30 17.78
N LEU A 9 -1.20 16.60 17.54
CA LEU A 9 -1.63 17.63 18.49
C LEU A 9 -3.14 17.86 18.31
N LEU A 10 -3.95 17.22 19.15
CA LEU A 10 -5.38 17.48 19.22
C LEU A 10 -5.71 18.11 20.58
N LYS A 11 -6.23 19.34 20.57
CA LYS A 11 -6.72 20.08 21.76
C LYS A 11 -5.71 20.12 22.92
N GLY A 12 -4.43 20.39 22.63
CA GLY A 12 -3.42 20.57 23.68
C GLY A 12 -2.89 19.28 24.34
N SER A 13 -3.29 18.10 23.84
CA SER A 13 -2.72 16.82 24.28
C SER A 13 -1.80 16.24 23.23
N GLU A 14 -0.58 15.89 23.62
CA GLU A 14 0.38 15.18 22.80
C GLU A 14 0.04 13.69 22.79
N ARG A 15 -0.13 13.11 21.58
CA ARG A 15 -0.35 11.67 21.42
C ARG A 15 0.81 11.06 20.65
N ARG A 16 1.37 9.99 21.20
CA ARG A 16 2.46 9.22 20.58
C ARG A 16 2.00 7.79 20.30
N LEU A 17 2.58 7.20 19.24
CA LEU A 17 2.40 5.77 19.02
C LEU A 17 3.07 4.99 20.17
N LYS A 18 2.44 3.90 20.57
CA LYS A 18 3.03 2.96 21.54
C LYS A 18 4.23 2.24 20.90
N ASP A 19 5.14 1.72 21.70
CA ASP A 19 6.29 0.92 21.21
C ASP A 19 5.84 -0.31 20.43
N LYS A 20 4.76 -0.96 20.89
CA LYS A 20 4.09 -2.05 20.17
C LYS A 20 2.77 -1.53 19.60
N THR A 21 2.75 -1.35 18.29
CA THR A 21 1.55 -0.94 17.54
C THR A 21 0.82 -2.13 16.96
N ALA A 22 -0.45 -1.95 16.61
CA ALA A 22 -1.18 -2.92 15.81
C ALA A 22 -0.56 -3.04 14.40
N CYS A 23 -0.79 -4.18 13.75
CA CYS A 23 -0.39 -4.37 12.35
C CYS A 23 -1.21 -3.44 11.45
N LEU A 24 -0.53 -2.72 10.58
CA LEU A 24 -1.16 -1.79 9.64
C LEU A 24 -1.47 -2.51 8.33
N LEU A 25 -2.74 -2.53 7.94
CA LEU A 25 -3.19 -2.88 6.59
C LEU A 25 -3.55 -1.60 5.84
N VAL A 26 -3.02 -1.44 4.65
CA VAL A 26 -3.29 -0.28 3.79
C VAL A 26 -4.43 -0.62 2.84
N ARG A 27 -5.52 0.12 2.93
CA ARG A 27 -6.64 -0.01 2.01
C ARG A 27 -6.46 0.92 0.82
N VAL A 28 -6.19 0.35 -0.34
CA VAL A 28 -6.12 1.10 -1.61
C VAL A 28 -7.52 1.41 -2.14
N ARG A 29 -7.63 2.36 -3.06
CA ARG A 29 -8.88 2.61 -3.78
C ARG A 29 -9.28 1.40 -4.63
N GLY A 30 -10.57 1.24 -4.90
CA GLY A 30 -11.07 0.21 -5.80
C GLY A 30 -10.74 0.50 -7.26
N TRP A 31 -10.81 -0.54 -8.12
CA TRP A 31 -10.54 -0.43 -9.57
C TRP A 31 -11.43 0.59 -10.29
N HIS A 32 -12.60 0.90 -9.76
CA HIS A 32 -13.57 1.84 -10.36
C HIS A 32 -13.20 3.32 -10.14
N LEU A 33 -12.16 3.64 -9.38
CA LEU A 33 -11.76 5.00 -9.04
C LEU A 33 -10.50 5.40 -9.79
N ASP A 34 -10.55 6.56 -10.43
CA ASP A 34 -9.42 7.15 -11.14
C ASP A 34 -8.74 8.24 -10.31
N GLU A 35 -7.44 8.42 -10.54
CA GLU A 35 -6.66 9.52 -9.98
C GLU A 35 -6.51 10.62 -11.04
N LYS A 36 -7.41 11.59 -11.03
CA LYS A 36 -7.50 12.64 -12.04
C LYS A 36 -6.33 13.64 -12.05
N HIS A 37 -5.57 13.69 -10.95
CA HIS A 37 -4.43 14.60 -10.82
C HIS A 37 -3.11 13.99 -11.32
N ILE A 38 -3.08 12.71 -11.60
CA ILE A 38 -1.91 11.99 -12.13
C ILE A 38 -2.31 11.38 -13.47
N LEU A 39 -1.65 11.87 -14.54
CA LEU A 39 -1.93 11.45 -15.90
C LEU A 39 -0.83 10.54 -16.42
N CYS A 40 -1.21 9.53 -17.18
CA CYS A 40 -0.32 8.73 -18.00
C CYS A 40 -0.78 8.85 -19.45
N ASP A 41 0.09 9.33 -20.34
CA ASP A 41 -0.23 9.62 -21.75
C ASP A 41 -1.48 10.49 -21.95
N GLY A 42 -1.71 11.43 -21.03
CA GLY A 42 -2.83 12.36 -21.06
C GLY A 42 -4.13 11.84 -20.45
N GLU A 43 -4.17 10.57 -20.01
CA GLU A 43 -5.33 9.93 -19.38
C GLU A 43 -5.14 9.79 -17.87
N PRO A 44 -6.20 9.95 -17.06
CA PRO A 44 -6.14 9.71 -15.62
C PRO A 44 -5.67 8.29 -15.29
N MET A 45 -4.76 8.17 -14.32
CA MET A 45 -4.31 6.87 -13.86
C MET A 45 -5.36 6.19 -12.96
N SER A 46 -5.33 4.86 -12.90
CA SER A 46 -6.09 4.11 -11.91
C SER A 46 -5.70 4.53 -10.50
N GLY A 47 -6.69 4.94 -9.69
CA GLY A 47 -6.46 5.29 -8.29
C GLY A 47 -5.92 4.12 -7.47
N ALA A 48 -6.37 2.90 -7.77
CA ALA A 48 -5.88 1.67 -7.14
C ALA A 48 -4.38 1.45 -7.39
N LEU A 49 -3.92 1.64 -8.63
CA LEU A 49 -2.51 1.47 -8.99
C LEU A 49 -1.62 2.59 -8.42
N VAL A 50 -2.13 3.81 -8.37
CA VAL A 50 -1.41 4.93 -7.74
C VAL A 50 -1.20 4.68 -6.26
N ASP A 51 -2.25 4.32 -5.54
CA ASP A 51 -2.18 4.06 -4.09
C ASP A 51 -1.25 2.89 -3.78
N PHE A 52 -1.41 1.78 -4.49
CA PHE A 52 -0.56 0.60 -4.34
C PHE A 52 0.89 0.92 -4.69
N GLY A 53 1.14 1.47 -5.86
CA GLY A 53 2.48 1.67 -6.39
C GLY A 53 3.32 2.62 -5.54
N LEU A 54 2.76 3.77 -5.15
CA LEU A 54 3.47 4.74 -4.31
C LEU A 54 3.77 4.17 -2.92
N TYR A 55 2.80 3.53 -2.29
CA TYR A 55 3.02 2.94 -0.97
C TYR A 55 4.03 1.80 -1.03
N PHE A 56 3.93 0.89 -1.99
CA PHE A 56 4.84 -0.23 -2.16
C PHE A 56 6.26 0.24 -2.43
N PHE A 57 6.44 1.12 -3.41
CA PHE A 57 7.74 1.65 -3.80
C PHE A 57 8.50 2.31 -2.63
N HIS A 58 7.82 3.14 -1.87
CA HIS A 58 8.46 3.88 -0.79
C HIS A 58 8.67 3.07 0.50
N ASN A 59 7.91 2.00 0.72
CA ASN A 59 7.85 1.36 2.04
C ASN A 59 8.34 -0.09 2.06
N VAL A 60 8.38 -0.81 0.94
CA VAL A 60 8.65 -2.26 0.95
C VAL A 60 9.96 -2.61 1.65
N HIS A 61 11.05 -1.98 1.28
CA HIS A 61 12.36 -2.29 1.87
C HIS A 61 12.47 -1.91 3.34
N VAL A 62 11.89 -0.78 3.73
CA VAL A 62 11.85 -0.34 5.13
C VAL A 62 11.02 -1.27 5.99
N ARG A 63 9.86 -1.71 5.49
CA ARG A 63 8.99 -2.65 6.19
C ARG A 63 9.66 -4.00 6.39
N LEU A 64 10.32 -4.51 5.36
CA LEU A 64 11.06 -5.77 5.43
C LEU A 64 12.24 -5.68 6.39
N ALA A 65 13.02 -4.61 6.35
CA ALA A 65 14.12 -4.38 7.27
C ALA A 65 13.67 -4.32 8.74
N ASN A 66 12.44 -3.89 8.99
CA ASN A 66 11.84 -3.85 10.33
C ASN A 66 11.16 -5.17 10.75
N GLY A 67 11.31 -6.25 9.99
CA GLY A 67 10.70 -7.55 10.29
C GLY A 67 9.18 -7.60 10.04
N SER A 68 8.68 -6.70 9.19
CA SER A 68 7.28 -6.63 8.78
C SER A 68 7.18 -6.74 7.26
N ALA A 69 6.01 -6.47 6.68
CA ALA A 69 5.80 -6.42 5.25
C ALA A 69 4.72 -5.38 4.91
N PRO A 70 4.60 -4.96 3.66
CA PRO A 70 3.46 -4.18 3.23
C PRO A 70 2.24 -5.08 3.14
N TYR A 71 1.23 -4.81 3.98
CA TYR A 71 -0.04 -5.54 3.98
C TYR A 71 -1.14 -4.68 3.39
N TYR A 72 -2.02 -5.31 2.59
CA TYR A 72 -3.06 -4.61 1.86
C TYR A 72 -4.44 -5.18 2.15
N TYR A 73 -5.43 -4.30 2.12
CA TYR A 73 -6.83 -4.64 2.00
C TYR A 73 -7.34 -4.16 0.63
N LEU A 74 -7.82 -5.09 -0.18
CA LEU A 74 -8.33 -4.81 -1.53
C LEU A 74 -9.87 -4.68 -1.50
N PRO A 75 -10.42 -3.48 -1.73
CA PRO A 75 -11.85 -3.27 -1.62
C PRO A 75 -12.60 -3.71 -2.89
N LYS A 76 -13.86 -4.11 -2.72
CA LYS A 76 -14.83 -4.31 -3.81
C LYS A 76 -14.34 -5.26 -4.90
N MET A 77 -13.80 -6.39 -4.51
CA MET A 77 -13.42 -7.47 -5.43
C MET A 77 -14.69 -8.26 -5.81
N GLU A 78 -15.13 -8.17 -7.06
CA GLU A 78 -16.36 -8.77 -7.53
C GLU A 78 -16.13 -9.97 -8.47
N THR A 79 -14.98 -9.99 -9.17
CA THR A 79 -14.69 -11.01 -10.16
C THR A 79 -13.30 -11.64 -9.97
N HIS A 80 -13.14 -12.89 -10.43
CA HIS A 80 -11.84 -13.55 -10.46
C HIS A 80 -10.83 -12.85 -11.39
N GLN A 81 -11.31 -12.11 -12.38
CA GLN A 81 -10.48 -11.36 -13.31
C GLN A 81 -9.79 -10.19 -12.60
N GLU A 82 -10.51 -9.48 -11.73
CA GLU A 82 -9.93 -8.42 -10.88
C GLU A 82 -8.87 -8.96 -9.93
N THR A 83 -9.14 -10.12 -9.33
CA THR A 83 -8.15 -10.81 -8.47
C THR A 83 -6.91 -11.22 -9.27
N ARG A 84 -7.09 -11.74 -10.47
CA ARG A 84 -5.98 -12.10 -11.36
C ARG A 84 -5.16 -10.87 -11.74
N LEU A 85 -5.79 -9.76 -12.05
CA LEU A 85 -5.11 -8.50 -12.37
C LEU A 85 -4.26 -8.02 -11.20
N TRP A 86 -4.77 -8.06 -9.98
CA TRP A 86 -3.99 -7.75 -8.79
C TRP A 86 -2.79 -8.69 -8.62
N ASN A 87 -2.96 -9.97 -8.85
CA ASN A 87 -1.85 -10.93 -8.77
C ASN A 87 -0.73 -10.61 -9.77
N GLU A 88 -1.08 -10.22 -11.00
CA GLU A 88 -0.08 -9.78 -11.99
C GLU A 88 0.62 -8.48 -11.55
N VAL A 89 -0.12 -7.52 -11.02
CA VAL A 89 0.44 -6.28 -10.46
C VAL A 89 1.42 -6.58 -9.32
N PHE A 90 1.06 -7.49 -8.43
CA PHE A 90 1.93 -7.87 -7.31
C PHE A 90 3.21 -8.56 -7.76
N LYS A 91 3.12 -9.48 -8.71
CA LYS A 91 4.30 -10.14 -9.29
C LYS A 91 5.24 -9.12 -9.92
N LEU A 92 4.72 -8.25 -10.78
CA LEU A 92 5.48 -7.21 -11.45
C LEU A 92 6.16 -6.27 -10.45
N ALA A 93 5.45 -5.83 -9.42
CA ALA A 93 5.97 -4.92 -8.41
C ALA A 93 7.09 -5.56 -7.58
N GLN A 94 6.94 -6.83 -7.20
CA GLN A 94 7.97 -7.57 -6.46
C GLN A 94 9.22 -7.78 -7.31
N ASP A 95 9.07 -8.14 -8.57
CA ASP A 95 10.19 -8.29 -9.50
C ASP A 95 10.92 -6.97 -9.73
N TYR A 96 10.16 -5.87 -9.93
CA TYR A 96 10.72 -4.53 -10.10
C TYR A 96 11.53 -4.07 -8.89
N MET A 97 11.01 -4.27 -7.70
CA MET A 97 11.66 -3.90 -6.45
C MET A 97 12.69 -4.93 -5.97
N LYS A 98 12.87 -6.04 -6.70
CA LYS A 98 13.82 -7.12 -6.37
C LYS A 98 13.60 -7.69 -4.97
N VAL A 99 12.35 -7.88 -4.60
CA VAL A 99 11.94 -8.55 -3.36
C VAL A 99 11.37 -9.94 -3.66
N PRO A 100 11.51 -10.92 -2.75
CA PRO A 100 10.98 -12.26 -2.98
C PRO A 100 9.47 -12.26 -3.21
N GLN A 101 8.99 -13.17 -4.05
CA GLN A 101 7.57 -13.35 -4.31
C GLN A 101 6.83 -13.86 -3.05
N GLY A 102 5.61 -13.38 -2.86
CA GLY A 102 4.78 -13.80 -1.73
C GLY A 102 5.08 -13.10 -0.40
N MET A 103 5.79 -11.99 -0.41
CA MET A 103 6.22 -11.29 0.81
C MET A 103 5.16 -10.46 1.51
N PHE A 104 3.99 -10.29 0.93
CA PHE A 104 2.93 -9.52 1.55
C PHE A 104 1.63 -10.29 1.64
N LEU A 105 0.84 -9.93 2.63
CA LEU A 105 -0.48 -10.49 2.87
C LEU A 105 -1.53 -9.56 2.26
N VAL A 106 -2.51 -10.16 1.61
CA VAL A 106 -3.64 -9.45 1.04
C VAL A 106 -4.92 -9.99 1.67
N ASP A 107 -5.78 -9.09 2.13
CA ASP A 107 -7.12 -9.38 2.60
C ASP A 107 -8.16 -8.74 1.65
N PHE A 108 -9.39 -9.30 1.59
CA PHE A 108 -10.44 -8.90 0.66
C PHE A 108 -11.72 -8.48 1.38
#